data_bbd38a88c682bf8e094e70cef6433112
#
_entry.id   bbd38a88c682bf8e094e70cef6433112
#
_cell.length_a   1.000
_cell.length_b   1.000
_cell.length_c   1.000
_cell.angle_alpha   90.00
_cell.angle_beta   90.00
_cell.angle_gamma   90.00
#
_symmetry.space_group_name_H-M   'P 1'
#
loop_
_entity.id
_entity.type
_entity.pdbx_description
1 polymer ?
#
loop_
_entity_poly.entity_id
_entity_poly.type
_entity_poly.pdbx_seq_one_letter_code
_entity_poly.pdbx_strand_id
1 'polypeptide(L)'
;DGEIVSYEWDFGNGQTSQEKDPEITFTTTGFVTVKLTATDDRGATNTKQATLYVRDTSISGVTVLWDKTFEVSSSLRSISPAVGDNGDVYVSSNALHLFAYSPSGEQKWMFDLSKDGGAGNQGSSPMVGADGTIYMGASTTDKNISSSLYAIHPDGTQKWRYELGIGTNIPYISPALSRDGNILIGNRGTDGSVHMVDRSSGRQFWRRKSPNGGANGGISVGQNGVIYSALSGANGFARTTQDGVNLSPNLGKGNTAAAVYPAIDAQGK
;
A
#
# COMPACT_ATOMS: atom_id res chain seq x y z
N ASP A 1 -28.85 -8.46 32.29
CA ASP A 1 -27.89 -9.57 32.14
C ASP A 1 -28.60 -10.88 32.40
N GLY A 2 -29.04 -11.56 31.34
CA GLY A 2 -29.68 -12.86 31.34
C GLY A 2 -28.86 -13.88 30.57
N GLU A 3 -29.23 -15.15 30.64
CA GLU A 3 -28.65 -16.22 29.87
C GLU A 3 -29.32 -16.22 28.47
N ILE A 4 -28.53 -16.32 27.36
CA ILE A 4 -29.08 -16.38 26.02
C ILE A 4 -29.79 -17.73 25.82
N VAL A 5 -31.07 -17.68 25.53
CA VAL A 5 -31.95 -18.86 25.37
C VAL A 5 -32.36 -19.11 23.91
N SER A 6 -32.21 -18.13 23.02
CA SER A 6 -32.52 -18.34 21.59
C SER A 6 -31.71 -17.46 20.68
N TYR A 7 -31.53 -17.95 19.45
CA TYR A 7 -30.84 -17.29 18.35
C TYR A 7 -31.76 -17.27 17.15
N GLU A 8 -31.73 -16.17 16.38
CA GLU A 8 -32.41 -16.04 15.10
C GLU A 8 -31.46 -15.40 14.10
N TRP A 9 -31.09 -16.17 13.12
CA TRP A 9 -30.21 -15.76 12.04
C TRP A 9 -31.04 -15.44 10.79
N ASP A 10 -30.73 -14.32 10.15
CA ASP A 10 -31.14 -13.98 8.79
C ASP A 10 -29.88 -13.79 7.96
N PHE A 11 -29.68 -14.62 6.95
CA PHE A 11 -28.48 -14.63 6.11
C PHE A 11 -28.58 -13.67 4.91
N GLY A 12 -29.64 -12.88 4.81
CA GLY A 12 -29.81 -11.88 3.77
C GLY A 12 -30.05 -12.43 2.35
N ASN A 13 -30.18 -13.75 2.22
CA ASN A 13 -30.47 -14.48 0.98
C ASN A 13 -31.81 -15.23 1.04
N GLY A 14 -32.63 -14.93 2.04
CA GLY A 14 -33.88 -15.60 2.32
C GLY A 14 -33.76 -16.87 3.17
N GLN A 15 -32.57 -17.29 3.56
CA GLN A 15 -32.34 -18.39 4.49
C GLN A 15 -32.25 -17.86 5.92
N THR A 16 -32.73 -18.65 6.88
CA THR A 16 -32.71 -18.35 8.32
C THR A 16 -32.28 -19.57 9.10
N SER A 17 -31.81 -19.39 10.34
CA SER A 17 -31.53 -20.49 11.28
C SER A 17 -31.80 -20.05 12.72
N GLN A 18 -32.10 -21.02 13.60
CA GLN A 18 -32.22 -20.83 15.03
C GLN A 18 -31.13 -21.55 15.82
N GLU A 19 -30.20 -22.19 15.14
CA GLU A 19 -29.06 -22.86 15.76
C GLU A 19 -28.10 -21.82 16.38
N LYS A 20 -27.39 -22.22 17.43
CA LYS A 20 -26.37 -21.36 18.03
C LYS A 20 -25.22 -21.08 17.09
N ASP A 21 -24.74 -22.10 16.38
CA ASP A 21 -23.60 -22.09 15.49
C ASP A 21 -24.00 -22.70 14.11
N PRO A 22 -24.79 -22.00 13.28
CA PRO A 22 -25.30 -22.53 12.03
C PRO A 22 -24.24 -22.59 10.94
N GLU A 23 -24.29 -23.63 10.12
CA GLU A 23 -23.57 -23.73 8.86
C GLU A 23 -24.46 -23.30 7.71
N ILE A 24 -23.95 -22.42 6.83
CA ILE A 24 -24.68 -21.88 5.69
C ILE A 24 -23.82 -21.93 4.41
N THR A 25 -24.44 -22.32 3.31
CA THR A 25 -23.85 -22.25 1.98
C THR A 25 -24.55 -21.19 1.16
N PHE A 26 -23.81 -20.20 0.71
CA PHE A 26 -24.28 -19.17 -0.22
C PHE A 26 -24.12 -19.67 -1.65
N THR A 27 -25.19 -19.61 -2.44
CA THR A 27 -25.18 -20.01 -3.87
C THR A 27 -25.08 -18.83 -4.84
N THR A 28 -25.14 -17.60 -4.33
CA THR A 28 -25.00 -16.38 -5.11
C THR A 28 -23.83 -15.56 -4.62
N THR A 29 -23.10 -14.98 -5.54
CA THR A 29 -21.96 -14.08 -5.24
C THR A 29 -22.42 -12.65 -4.98
N GLY A 30 -21.63 -11.88 -4.26
CA GLY A 30 -21.88 -10.48 -3.97
C GLY A 30 -21.92 -10.18 -2.48
N PHE A 31 -22.31 -8.96 -2.15
CA PHE A 31 -22.44 -8.55 -0.75
C PHE A 31 -23.75 -9.11 -0.17
N VAL A 32 -23.64 -9.79 0.97
CA VAL A 32 -24.78 -10.25 1.77
C VAL A 32 -24.66 -9.67 3.17
N THR A 33 -25.79 -9.27 3.75
CA THR A 33 -25.84 -8.79 5.13
C THR A 33 -26.44 -9.88 5.99
N VAL A 34 -25.64 -10.44 6.88
CA VAL A 34 -26.04 -11.43 7.87
C VAL A 34 -26.44 -10.71 9.16
N LYS A 35 -27.59 -11.08 9.71
CA LYS A 35 -28.14 -10.52 10.92
C LYS A 35 -28.37 -11.62 11.94
N LEU A 36 -27.93 -11.40 13.18
CA LEU A 36 -28.20 -12.25 14.33
C LEU A 36 -29.01 -11.49 15.36
N THR A 37 -30.13 -12.06 15.79
CA THR A 37 -30.88 -11.62 16.97
C THR A 37 -30.75 -12.69 18.04
N ALA A 38 -30.24 -12.32 19.22
CA ALA A 38 -30.17 -13.17 20.40
C ALA A 38 -31.20 -12.70 21.43
N THR A 39 -31.88 -13.64 22.09
CA THR A 39 -32.88 -13.36 23.14
C THR A 39 -32.43 -14.04 24.42
N ASP A 40 -32.54 -13.32 25.56
CA ASP A 40 -32.23 -13.85 26.87
C ASP A 40 -33.47 -14.49 27.55
N ASP A 41 -33.26 -15.11 28.71
CA ASP A 41 -34.26 -15.78 29.55
C ASP A 41 -35.32 -14.83 30.10
N ARG A 42 -35.15 -13.52 29.95
CA ARG A 42 -36.09 -12.47 30.35
C ARG A 42 -36.82 -11.84 29.21
N GLY A 43 -36.55 -12.32 27.96
CA GLY A 43 -37.16 -11.84 26.74
C GLY A 43 -36.49 -10.56 26.16
N ALA A 44 -35.37 -10.10 26.70
CA ALA A 44 -34.64 -9.00 26.12
C ALA A 44 -33.85 -9.48 24.89
N THR A 45 -33.86 -8.66 23.83
CA THR A 45 -33.24 -9.00 22.56
C THR A 45 -32.09 -8.05 22.22
N ASN A 46 -31.06 -8.58 21.60
CA ASN A 46 -29.97 -7.80 21.00
C ASN A 46 -29.72 -8.28 19.56
N THR A 47 -29.57 -7.34 18.63
CA THR A 47 -29.35 -7.64 17.24
C THR A 47 -28.02 -7.07 16.77
N LYS A 48 -27.23 -7.91 16.08
CA LYS A 48 -26.00 -7.49 15.37
C LYS A 48 -26.09 -7.91 13.91
N GLN A 49 -25.43 -7.12 13.06
CA GLN A 49 -25.33 -7.45 11.63
C GLN A 49 -23.88 -7.31 11.14
N ALA A 50 -23.52 -8.10 10.14
CA ALA A 50 -22.27 -8.04 9.43
C ALA A 50 -22.50 -8.17 7.94
N THR A 51 -21.80 -7.40 7.14
CA THR A 51 -21.82 -7.54 5.67
C THR A 51 -20.64 -8.39 5.24
N LEU A 52 -20.91 -9.48 4.56
CA LEU A 52 -19.94 -10.41 4.00
C LEU A 52 -19.93 -10.27 2.48
N TYR A 53 -18.77 -10.50 1.86
CA TYR A 53 -18.68 -10.63 0.42
C TYR A 53 -18.52 -12.11 0.05
N VAL A 54 -19.54 -12.67 -0.58
CA VAL A 54 -19.54 -14.05 -1.10
C VAL A 54 -18.85 -14.05 -2.45
N ARG A 55 -17.73 -14.78 -2.55
CA ARG A 55 -16.96 -14.93 -3.80
C ARG A 55 -17.35 -16.22 -4.51
N ASP A 56 -17.42 -16.15 -5.83
CA ASP A 56 -17.43 -17.36 -6.64
C ASP A 56 -16.00 -17.92 -6.73
N THR A 57 -15.78 -19.06 -6.15
CA THR A 57 -14.51 -19.78 -6.26
C THR A 57 -14.48 -20.68 -7.51
N SER A 58 -15.59 -20.77 -8.25
CA SER A 58 -15.73 -21.59 -9.45
C SER A 58 -15.60 -20.79 -10.76
N ILE A 59 -14.99 -19.58 -10.73
CA ILE A 59 -14.71 -18.83 -11.96
C ILE A 59 -13.84 -19.71 -12.85
N SER A 60 -14.44 -20.16 -13.95
CA SER A 60 -13.77 -20.98 -14.95
C SER A 60 -12.52 -20.26 -15.48
N GLY A 61 -11.35 -20.82 -15.22
CA GLY A 61 -10.06 -20.28 -15.61
C GLY A 61 -9.31 -19.46 -14.55
N VAL A 62 -9.88 -19.25 -13.35
CA VAL A 62 -9.20 -18.61 -12.23
C VAL A 62 -9.27 -19.52 -11.00
N THR A 63 -8.13 -19.89 -10.47
CA THR A 63 -8.02 -20.67 -9.23
C THR A 63 -7.46 -19.78 -8.14
N VAL A 64 -8.13 -19.71 -6.97
CA VAL A 64 -7.56 -19.11 -5.78
C VAL A 64 -6.52 -20.07 -5.23
N LEU A 65 -5.24 -19.76 -5.37
CA LEU A 65 -4.14 -20.59 -4.88
C LEU A 65 -4.03 -20.53 -3.35
N TRP A 66 -4.20 -19.32 -2.81
CA TRP A 66 -4.23 -19.08 -1.37
C TRP A 66 -4.82 -17.68 -1.09
N ASP A 67 -5.30 -17.48 0.12
CA ASP A 67 -5.66 -16.17 0.65
C ASP A 67 -5.04 -15.97 2.04
N LYS A 68 -4.84 -14.73 2.44
CA LYS A 68 -4.33 -14.36 3.76
C LYS A 68 -5.12 -13.21 4.35
N THR A 69 -5.58 -13.41 5.56
CA THR A 69 -6.14 -12.34 6.39
C THR A 69 -5.03 -11.78 7.28
N PHE A 70 -4.84 -10.47 7.24
CA PHE A 70 -3.88 -9.80 8.13
C PHE A 70 -4.61 -9.38 9.40
N GLU A 71 -4.19 -9.91 10.54
CA GLU A 71 -4.66 -9.49 11.86
C GLU A 71 -4.03 -8.14 12.25
N VAL A 72 -4.31 -7.11 11.48
CA VAL A 72 -3.88 -5.74 11.80
C VAL A 72 -5.12 -4.88 11.91
N SER A 73 -5.25 -4.20 13.04
CA SER A 73 -6.37 -3.32 13.39
C SER A 73 -6.50 -2.06 12.51
N SER A 74 -5.82 -2.01 11.39
CA SER A 74 -5.76 -0.86 10.49
C SER A 74 -6.08 -1.25 9.05
N SER A 75 -6.97 -0.50 8.44
CA SER A 75 -7.38 -0.66 7.04
C SER A 75 -6.17 -0.65 6.08
N LEU A 76 -6.09 -1.64 5.21
CA LEU A 76 -5.19 -1.62 4.04
C LEU A 76 -5.63 -0.46 3.14
N ARG A 77 -4.89 0.64 3.13
CA ARG A 77 -5.18 1.77 2.25
C ARG A 77 -4.35 1.63 0.98
N SER A 78 -5.00 1.36 -0.14
CA SER A 78 -4.44 1.50 -1.51
C SER A 78 -2.98 1.03 -1.69
N ILE A 79 -2.59 -0.07 -1.04
CA ILE A 79 -1.25 -0.65 -1.16
C ILE A 79 -1.33 -1.81 -2.14
N SER A 80 -0.52 -1.75 -3.19
CA SER A 80 -0.40 -2.85 -4.15
C SER A 80 0.71 -3.82 -3.72
N PRO A 81 0.49 -5.13 -3.79
CA PRO A 81 1.58 -6.10 -3.60
C PRO A 81 2.57 -6.01 -4.78
N ALA A 82 3.80 -6.46 -4.53
CA ALA A 82 4.79 -6.68 -5.57
C ALA A 82 5.14 -8.17 -5.65
N VAL A 83 5.53 -8.63 -6.83
CA VAL A 83 5.92 -10.02 -7.06
C VAL A 83 7.36 -10.03 -7.57
N GLY A 84 8.21 -10.85 -6.96
CA GLY A 84 9.58 -11.08 -7.39
C GLY A 84 9.66 -12.11 -8.52
N ASP A 85 10.80 -12.17 -9.21
CA ASP A 85 11.03 -13.10 -10.33
C ASP A 85 10.93 -14.58 -9.91
N ASN A 86 11.16 -14.87 -8.62
CA ASN A 86 10.98 -16.19 -8.02
C ASN A 86 9.53 -16.52 -7.63
N GLY A 87 8.60 -15.61 -7.90
CA GLY A 87 7.19 -15.72 -7.56
C GLY A 87 6.84 -15.37 -6.10
N ASP A 88 7.80 -14.95 -5.27
CA ASP A 88 7.54 -14.46 -3.92
C ASP A 88 6.69 -13.18 -3.98
N VAL A 89 5.72 -13.09 -3.08
CA VAL A 89 4.77 -11.98 -2.99
C VAL A 89 5.11 -11.11 -1.79
N TYR A 90 5.34 -9.83 -2.03
CA TYR A 90 5.66 -8.85 -1.00
C TYR A 90 4.46 -7.94 -0.75
N VAL A 91 4.04 -7.85 0.52
CA VAL A 91 2.86 -7.06 0.93
C VAL A 91 3.22 -6.19 2.11
N SER A 92 2.97 -4.90 2.01
CA SER A 92 3.12 -3.98 3.13
C SER A 92 1.81 -3.82 3.90
N SER A 93 1.91 -3.50 5.19
CA SER A 93 0.77 -3.17 6.04
C SER A 93 0.84 -1.73 6.54
N ASN A 94 -0.30 -1.20 6.98
CA ASN A 94 -0.35 0.11 7.63
C ASN A 94 0.37 0.16 8.99
N ALA A 95 0.68 -1.01 9.57
CA ALA A 95 1.47 -1.11 10.81
C ALA A 95 2.98 -1.03 10.57
N LEU A 96 3.42 -0.56 9.39
CA LEU A 96 4.83 -0.50 9.00
C LEU A 96 5.54 -1.86 8.99
N HIS A 97 4.85 -2.91 8.58
CA HIS A 97 5.45 -4.21 8.31
C HIS A 97 5.47 -4.51 6.82
N LEU A 98 6.54 -5.13 6.37
CA LEU A 98 6.63 -5.75 5.05
C LEU A 98 6.69 -7.27 5.25
N PHE A 99 5.76 -7.97 4.61
CA PHE A 99 5.69 -9.44 4.62
C PHE A 99 6.16 -10.00 3.29
N ALA A 100 6.84 -11.13 3.33
CA ALA A 100 7.13 -11.95 2.16
C ALA A 100 6.42 -13.29 2.28
N TYR A 101 5.75 -13.68 1.21
CA TYR A 101 5.08 -14.97 1.07
C TYR A 101 5.65 -15.74 -0.12
N SER A 102 5.79 -17.04 0.01
CA SER A 102 6.11 -17.91 -1.11
C SER A 102 4.96 -17.97 -2.12
N PRO A 103 5.19 -18.50 -3.34
CA PRO A 103 4.12 -18.74 -4.31
C PRO A 103 3.00 -19.66 -3.77
N SER A 104 3.28 -20.49 -2.77
CA SER A 104 2.29 -21.34 -2.08
C SER A 104 1.56 -20.65 -0.92
N GLY A 105 1.87 -19.36 -0.64
CA GLY A 105 1.24 -18.61 0.44
C GLY A 105 1.86 -18.84 1.83
N GLU A 106 3.01 -19.51 1.93
CA GLU A 106 3.73 -19.63 3.20
C GLU A 106 4.47 -18.31 3.50
N GLN A 107 4.36 -17.80 4.74
CA GLN A 107 5.10 -16.62 5.15
C GLN A 107 6.58 -16.98 5.34
N LYS A 108 7.44 -16.34 4.55
CA LYS A 108 8.89 -16.53 4.61
C LYS A 108 9.53 -15.69 5.71
N TRP A 109 9.14 -14.41 5.76
CA TRP A 109 9.63 -13.48 6.77
C TRP A 109 8.71 -12.25 6.90
N MET A 110 8.96 -11.47 7.93
CA MET A 110 8.36 -10.16 8.18
C MET A 110 9.47 -9.17 8.58
N PHE A 111 9.51 -8.03 7.92
CA PHE A 111 10.40 -6.93 8.25
C PHE A 111 9.61 -5.81 8.95
N ASP A 112 10.04 -5.42 10.14
CA ASP A 112 9.42 -4.38 10.95
C ASP A 112 10.12 -3.04 10.73
N LEU A 113 9.45 -2.14 10.00
CA LEU A 113 9.93 -0.79 9.71
C LEU A 113 9.68 0.20 10.88
N SER A 114 8.93 -0.20 11.90
CA SER A 114 8.61 0.65 13.05
C SER A 114 9.79 0.78 14.03
N LYS A 115 10.73 -0.17 14.01
CA LYS A 115 11.87 -0.25 14.93
C LYS A 115 12.78 0.96 14.92
N ASP A 116 12.81 1.70 13.82
CA ASP A 116 13.62 2.90 13.68
C ASP A 116 12.91 4.19 14.14
N GLY A 117 11.97 4.06 15.07
CA GLY A 117 11.24 5.17 15.67
C GLY A 117 10.01 5.63 14.87
N GLY A 118 9.62 4.85 13.88
CA GLY A 118 8.42 5.15 13.10
C GLY A 118 7.14 4.81 13.83
N ALA A 119 6.65 5.67 14.72
CA ALA A 119 5.25 5.65 15.16
C ALA A 119 4.35 6.17 14.02
N GLY A 120 4.42 5.57 12.85
CA GLY A 120 3.66 5.95 11.68
C GLY A 120 2.73 4.81 11.27
N ASN A 121 1.68 5.15 10.57
CA ASN A 121 0.72 4.20 10.02
C ASN A 121 0.67 4.25 8.49
N GLN A 122 1.77 4.59 7.82
CA GLN A 122 1.80 4.76 6.37
C GLN A 122 3.11 4.22 5.77
N GLY A 123 3.01 3.05 5.12
CA GLY A 123 4.02 2.57 4.21
C GLY A 123 3.64 2.83 2.75
N SER A 124 4.60 2.87 1.85
CA SER A 124 4.36 2.83 0.41
C SER A 124 4.08 1.40 -0.05
N SER A 125 3.56 1.23 -1.27
CA SER A 125 3.62 -0.09 -1.92
C SER A 125 5.08 -0.50 -2.11
N PRO A 126 5.43 -1.78 -1.92
CA PRO A 126 6.76 -2.28 -2.24
C PRO A 126 7.01 -2.29 -3.75
N MET A 127 8.27 -2.20 -4.13
CA MET A 127 8.76 -2.37 -5.50
C MET A 127 9.93 -3.36 -5.45
N VAL A 128 10.02 -4.26 -6.43
CA VAL A 128 11.12 -5.22 -6.56
C VAL A 128 12.06 -4.76 -7.68
N GLY A 129 13.33 -4.66 -7.39
CA GLY A 129 14.37 -4.41 -8.38
C GLY A 129 14.79 -5.68 -9.12
N ALA A 130 15.50 -5.52 -10.25
CA ALA A 130 15.96 -6.64 -11.06
C ALA A 130 16.95 -7.60 -10.34
N ASP A 131 17.56 -7.14 -9.26
CA ASP A 131 18.42 -7.95 -8.38
C ASP A 131 17.65 -8.62 -7.22
N GLY A 132 16.31 -8.54 -7.25
CA GLY A 132 15.43 -9.05 -6.19
C GLY A 132 15.35 -8.16 -4.96
N THR A 133 16.08 -7.05 -4.87
CA THR A 133 16.00 -6.10 -3.76
C THR A 133 14.62 -5.49 -3.69
N ILE A 134 14.03 -5.47 -2.50
CA ILE A 134 12.71 -4.88 -2.25
C ILE A 134 12.91 -3.45 -1.72
N TYR A 135 12.26 -2.49 -2.36
CA TYR A 135 12.29 -1.08 -1.97
C TYR A 135 10.94 -0.65 -1.43
N MET A 136 10.93 0.01 -0.28
CA MET A 136 9.71 0.49 0.36
C MET A 136 9.95 1.76 1.14
N GLY A 137 9.03 2.71 1.02
CA GLY A 137 9.01 3.91 1.84
C GLY A 137 8.21 3.72 3.11
N ALA A 138 8.69 4.25 4.23
CA ALA A 138 7.99 4.29 5.51
C ALA A 138 7.89 5.73 6.02
N SER A 139 6.66 6.16 6.30
CA SER A 139 6.36 7.47 6.88
C SER A 139 6.29 7.38 8.39
N THR A 140 6.70 8.46 9.05
CA THR A 140 6.47 8.66 10.47
C THR A 140 5.43 9.76 10.71
N THR A 141 4.66 9.64 11.78
CA THR A 141 3.78 10.72 12.27
C THR A 141 4.50 11.63 13.26
N ASP A 142 5.66 11.21 13.76
CA ASP A 142 6.50 12.05 14.60
C ASP A 142 7.27 13.05 13.73
N LYS A 143 7.02 14.34 13.98
CA LYS A 143 7.66 15.44 13.25
C LYS A 143 9.16 15.58 13.52
N ASN A 144 9.69 14.89 14.53
CA ASN A 144 11.11 14.89 14.89
C ASN A 144 11.85 13.71 14.27
N ILE A 145 11.16 12.77 13.65
CA ILE A 145 11.73 11.59 13.03
C ILE A 145 11.64 11.73 11.50
N SER A 146 12.67 11.25 10.81
CA SER A 146 12.72 11.26 9.35
C SER A 146 11.90 10.11 8.75
N SER A 147 11.07 10.40 7.74
CA SER A 147 10.57 9.35 6.86
C SER A 147 11.74 8.74 6.08
N SER A 148 11.66 7.46 5.75
CA SER A 148 12.79 6.73 5.18
C SER A 148 12.39 5.84 4.01
N LEU A 149 13.31 5.67 3.07
CA LEU A 149 13.30 4.63 2.06
C LEU A 149 14.19 3.48 2.52
N TYR A 150 13.65 2.28 2.48
CA TYR A 150 14.38 1.05 2.81
C TYR A 150 14.65 0.25 1.55
N ALA A 151 15.83 -0.37 1.49
CA ALA A 151 16.14 -1.48 0.62
C ALA A 151 16.34 -2.74 1.48
N ILE A 152 15.66 -3.80 1.10
CA ILE A 152 15.59 -5.05 1.85
C ILE A 152 15.99 -6.18 0.91
N HIS A 153 16.88 -7.07 1.35
CA HIS A 153 17.26 -8.24 0.60
C HIS A 153 16.11 -9.24 0.47
N PRO A 154 16.11 -10.13 -0.54
CA PRO A 154 15.09 -11.16 -0.69
C PRO A 154 14.94 -12.11 0.52
N ASP A 155 15.97 -12.20 1.37
CA ASP A 155 15.96 -12.98 2.62
C ASP A 155 15.35 -12.24 3.82
N GLY A 156 14.92 -10.97 3.62
CA GLY A 156 14.31 -10.15 4.66
C GLY A 156 15.30 -9.31 5.47
N THR A 157 16.60 -9.36 5.17
CA THR A 157 17.59 -8.50 5.85
C THR A 157 17.68 -7.11 5.23
N GLN A 158 17.96 -6.09 6.05
CA GLN A 158 18.12 -4.73 5.56
C GLN A 158 19.41 -4.58 4.75
N LYS A 159 19.28 -4.10 3.50
CA LYS A 159 20.44 -3.75 2.65
C LYS A 159 20.97 -2.36 3.00
N TRP A 160 20.07 -1.38 3.02
CA TRP A 160 20.34 -0.01 3.43
C TRP A 160 19.05 0.75 3.77
N ARG A 161 19.21 1.91 4.41
CA ARG A 161 18.15 2.87 4.70
C ARG A 161 18.59 4.26 4.29
N TYR A 162 17.69 5.02 3.67
CA TYR A 162 17.92 6.41 3.26
C TYR A 162 16.86 7.31 3.91
N GLU A 163 17.29 8.36 4.60
CA GLU A 163 16.43 9.33 5.27
C GLU A 163 15.98 10.43 4.32
N LEU A 164 14.68 10.66 4.22
CA LEU A 164 14.06 11.63 3.32
C LEU A 164 13.90 13.03 3.94
N GLY A 165 14.20 13.15 5.22
CA GLY A 165 14.13 14.40 5.97
C GLY A 165 13.06 14.43 7.06
N ILE A 166 13.31 15.25 8.07
CA ILE A 166 12.42 15.44 9.22
C ILE A 166 11.15 16.18 8.80
N GLY A 167 10.01 15.81 9.38
CA GLY A 167 8.71 16.44 9.07
C GLY A 167 8.22 16.16 7.67
N THR A 168 8.79 15.16 7.00
CA THR A 168 8.35 14.68 5.69
C THR A 168 7.43 13.47 5.84
N ASN A 169 6.67 13.20 4.78
CA ASN A 169 5.71 12.13 4.74
C ASN A 169 5.80 11.48 3.34
N ILE A 170 5.75 10.17 3.29
CA ILE A 170 5.76 9.44 2.03
C ILE A 170 4.31 9.17 1.64
N PRO A 171 3.87 9.56 0.42
CA PRO A 171 2.56 9.16 -0.08
C PRO A 171 2.49 7.63 -0.23
N TYR A 172 1.27 7.07 -0.34
CA TYR A 172 1.01 5.63 -0.51
C TYR A 172 1.49 5.05 -1.86
N ILE A 173 2.38 5.74 -2.56
CA ILE A 173 2.89 5.38 -3.88
C ILE A 173 4.18 4.60 -3.78
N SER A 174 4.38 3.68 -4.72
CA SER A 174 5.63 2.92 -4.85
C SER A 174 6.80 3.84 -5.19
N PRO A 175 8.02 3.51 -4.75
CA PRO A 175 9.22 3.96 -5.42
C PRO A 175 9.19 3.62 -6.91
N ALA A 176 9.98 4.28 -7.72
CA ALA A 176 10.13 4.00 -9.15
C ALA A 176 11.60 3.77 -9.51
N LEU A 177 11.84 3.08 -10.62
CA LEU A 177 13.19 2.92 -11.16
C LEU A 177 13.48 4.01 -12.19
N SER A 178 14.66 4.62 -12.10
CA SER A 178 15.23 5.40 -13.19
C SER A 178 15.65 4.49 -14.35
N ARG A 179 15.98 5.06 -15.49
CA ARG A 179 16.49 4.28 -16.63
C ARG A 179 17.72 3.44 -16.29
N ASP A 180 18.59 3.94 -15.41
CA ASP A 180 19.82 3.26 -14.99
C ASP A 180 19.58 2.33 -13.78
N GLY A 181 18.31 2.12 -13.40
CA GLY A 181 17.92 1.25 -12.31
C GLY A 181 18.11 1.83 -10.91
N ASN A 182 18.42 3.13 -10.79
CA ASN A 182 18.47 3.81 -9.49
C ASN A 182 17.05 4.12 -8.99
N ILE A 183 16.93 4.38 -7.69
CA ILE A 183 15.63 4.47 -7.04
C ILE A 183 15.16 5.92 -6.99
N LEU A 184 13.95 6.15 -7.46
CA LEU A 184 13.24 7.42 -7.37
C LEU A 184 12.15 7.32 -6.32
N ILE A 185 12.10 8.30 -5.42
CA ILE A 185 11.05 8.39 -4.41
C ILE A 185 10.63 9.84 -4.19
N GLY A 186 9.33 10.06 -4.02
CA GLY A 186 8.77 11.35 -3.65
C GLY A 186 8.40 11.41 -2.18
N ASN A 187 8.56 12.57 -1.56
CA ASN A 187 7.99 12.89 -0.27
C ASN A 187 7.16 14.17 -0.34
N ARG A 188 6.27 14.33 0.62
CA ARG A 188 5.47 15.56 0.83
C ARG A 188 5.75 16.14 2.22
N GLY A 189 5.28 17.35 2.47
CA GLY A 189 5.49 18.09 3.70
C GLY A 189 6.14 19.44 3.42
N THR A 190 6.64 20.09 4.46
CA THR A 190 7.28 21.42 4.36
C THR A 190 8.51 21.43 3.45
N ASP A 191 9.10 20.28 3.25
CA ASP A 191 10.29 20.06 2.42
C ASP A 191 10.09 18.96 1.37
N GLY A 192 8.91 18.93 0.79
CA GLY A 192 8.52 17.95 -0.21
C GLY A 192 9.43 17.98 -1.45
N SER A 193 9.92 16.82 -1.84
CA SER A 193 10.97 16.67 -2.85
C SER A 193 10.81 15.37 -3.62
N VAL A 194 11.47 15.28 -4.76
CA VAL A 194 11.80 14.02 -5.43
C VAL A 194 13.29 13.76 -5.21
N HIS A 195 13.61 12.54 -4.87
CA HIS A 195 14.96 12.08 -4.60
C HIS A 195 15.34 10.99 -5.59
N MET A 196 16.61 10.98 -6.04
CA MET A 196 17.23 9.85 -6.70
C MET A 196 18.32 9.29 -5.82
N VAL A 197 18.25 7.98 -5.58
CA VAL A 197 19.11 7.26 -4.64
C VAL A 197 19.78 6.10 -5.36
N ASP A 198 21.07 5.92 -5.14
CA ASP A 198 21.83 4.79 -5.64
C ASP A 198 21.28 3.47 -5.11
N ARG A 199 20.94 2.55 -6.02
CA ARG A 199 20.30 1.26 -5.68
C ARG A 199 21.17 0.33 -4.84
N SER A 200 22.49 0.47 -4.95
CA SER A 200 23.45 -0.43 -4.27
C SER A 200 23.83 0.04 -2.88
N SER A 201 24.03 1.34 -2.72
CA SER A 201 24.57 1.95 -1.49
C SER A 201 23.57 2.76 -0.70
N GLY A 202 22.42 3.12 -1.26
CA GLY A 202 21.47 4.04 -0.62
C GLY A 202 21.93 5.49 -0.60
N ARG A 203 23.02 5.83 -1.31
CA ARG A 203 23.54 7.20 -1.36
C ARG A 203 22.67 8.07 -2.27
N GLN A 204 22.37 9.30 -1.84
CA GLN A 204 21.66 10.28 -2.65
C GLN A 204 22.53 10.72 -3.84
N PHE A 205 21.97 10.62 -5.06
CA PHE A 205 22.54 11.31 -6.23
C PHE A 205 22.10 12.76 -6.26
N TRP A 206 20.80 13.00 -6.16
CA TRP A 206 20.24 14.34 -6.10
C TRP A 206 18.90 14.35 -5.37
N ARG A 207 18.51 15.54 -4.96
CA ARG A 207 17.21 15.87 -4.39
C ARG A 207 16.68 17.11 -5.07
N ARG A 208 15.42 17.07 -5.49
CA ARG A 208 14.73 18.19 -6.12
C ARG A 208 13.53 18.60 -5.28
N LYS A 209 13.64 19.77 -4.67
CA LYS A 209 12.56 20.38 -3.91
C LYS A 209 11.42 20.75 -4.86
N SER A 210 10.21 20.39 -4.51
CA SER A 210 9.01 20.87 -5.18
C SER A 210 8.67 22.28 -4.71
N PRO A 211 8.38 23.22 -5.62
CA PRO A 211 8.15 24.61 -5.24
C PRO A 211 7.00 24.83 -4.25
N ASN A 212 6.04 23.92 -4.17
CA ASN A 212 4.79 24.11 -3.43
C ASN A 212 4.28 22.85 -2.70
N GLY A 213 5.11 22.18 -1.94
CA GLY A 213 4.63 21.18 -0.97
C GLY A 213 4.82 19.71 -1.28
N GLY A 214 5.59 19.35 -2.31
CA GLY A 214 6.10 18.00 -2.46
C GLY A 214 5.47 17.15 -3.57
N ALA A 215 6.09 16.00 -3.82
CA ALA A 215 5.57 14.97 -4.70
C ALA A 215 4.50 14.16 -3.97
N ASN A 216 3.24 14.38 -4.32
CA ASN A 216 2.10 13.70 -3.70
C ASN A 216 1.54 12.56 -4.55
N GLY A 217 2.04 12.41 -5.75
CA GLY A 217 1.63 11.40 -6.70
C GLY A 217 2.78 10.50 -7.14
N GLY A 218 2.47 9.54 -8.00
CA GLY A 218 3.42 8.60 -8.57
C GLY A 218 4.51 9.26 -9.40
N ILE A 219 5.57 8.51 -9.60
CA ILE A 219 6.68 8.84 -10.47
C ILE A 219 6.67 7.88 -11.64
N SER A 220 6.75 8.41 -12.86
CA SER A 220 6.92 7.62 -14.07
C SER A 220 8.17 8.07 -14.82
N VAL A 221 8.81 7.15 -15.53
CA VAL A 221 10.06 7.42 -16.26
C VAL A 221 9.85 7.07 -17.73
N GLY A 222 10.01 8.06 -18.59
CA GLY A 222 9.89 7.88 -20.03
C GLY A 222 11.10 7.14 -20.62
N GLN A 223 10.93 6.59 -21.84
CA GLN A 223 12.00 5.89 -22.56
C GLN A 223 13.23 6.79 -22.81
N ASN A 224 13.04 8.10 -22.91
CA ASN A 224 14.11 9.10 -23.02
C ASN A 224 14.79 9.44 -21.69
N GLY A 225 14.43 8.75 -20.60
CA GLY A 225 14.95 8.99 -19.25
C GLY A 225 14.37 10.21 -18.54
N VAL A 226 13.40 10.91 -19.13
CA VAL A 226 12.69 11.98 -18.44
C VAL A 226 11.82 11.43 -17.32
N ILE A 227 11.97 12.00 -16.14
CA ILE A 227 11.24 11.66 -14.93
C ILE A 227 10.03 12.60 -14.80
N TYR A 228 8.85 12.03 -14.70
CA TYR A 228 7.59 12.74 -14.48
C TYR A 228 7.11 12.48 -13.06
N SER A 229 6.88 13.53 -12.30
CA SER A 229 6.38 13.43 -10.94
C SER A 229 5.12 14.27 -10.75
N ALA A 230 4.09 13.68 -10.14
CA ALA A 230 2.89 14.41 -9.76
C ALA A 230 3.15 15.19 -8.47
N LEU A 231 2.83 16.48 -8.50
CA LEU A 231 3.06 17.42 -7.41
C LEU A 231 1.77 17.71 -6.65
N SER A 232 1.88 18.00 -5.35
CA SER A 232 0.74 18.45 -4.56
C SER A 232 0.39 19.93 -4.84
N GLY A 233 -0.88 20.29 -4.65
CA GLY A 233 -1.37 21.65 -4.86
C GLY A 233 -1.63 21.99 -6.33
N ALA A 234 -1.62 23.27 -6.67
CA ALA A 234 -1.99 23.79 -7.98
C ALA A 234 -0.95 23.55 -9.11
N ASN A 235 0.05 22.68 -8.89
CA ASN A 235 1.23 22.65 -9.75
C ASN A 235 1.28 21.47 -10.74
N GLY A 236 0.33 20.54 -10.70
CA GLY A 236 0.22 19.46 -11.69
C GLY A 236 1.43 18.51 -11.68
N PHE A 237 2.22 18.53 -12.75
CA PHE A 237 3.35 17.62 -12.94
C PHE A 237 4.67 18.38 -13.12
N ALA A 238 5.76 17.81 -12.65
CA ALA A 238 7.12 18.23 -12.96
C ALA A 238 7.81 17.25 -13.90
N ARG A 239 8.68 17.76 -14.75
CA ARG A 239 9.60 16.98 -15.58
C ARG A 239 11.04 17.25 -15.16
N THR A 240 11.79 16.20 -14.97
CA THR A 240 13.17 16.27 -14.50
C THR A 240 14.03 15.31 -15.33
N THR A 241 15.25 15.70 -15.70
CA THR A 241 16.22 14.77 -16.29
C THR A 241 16.74 13.78 -15.25
N GLN A 242 17.45 12.74 -15.70
CA GLN A 242 18.12 11.81 -14.78
C GLN A 242 19.18 12.50 -13.91
N ASP A 243 19.82 13.55 -14.41
CA ASP A 243 20.79 14.36 -13.65
C ASP A 243 20.12 15.35 -12.69
N GLY A 244 18.80 15.30 -12.59
CA GLY A 244 18.01 16.16 -11.72
C GLY A 244 17.80 17.58 -12.25
N VAL A 245 18.01 17.87 -13.52
CA VAL A 245 17.74 19.19 -14.12
C VAL A 245 16.24 19.34 -14.37
N ASN A 246 15.65 20.41 -13.91
CA ASN A 246 14.24 20.71 -14.17
C ASN A 246 14.05 21.15 -15.62
N LEU A 247 13.24 20.41 -16.37
CA LEU A 247 12.96 20.69 -17.79
C LEU A 247 11.79 21.68 -18.00
N SER A 248 10.93 21.80 -17.01
CA SER A 248 9.78 22.71 -17.12
C SER A 248 9.18 22.92 -15.73
N PRO A 249 8.92 24.16 -15.35
CA PRO A 249 8.49 24.45 -13.99
C PRO A 249 7.13 23.85 -13.65
N ASN A 250 6.21 23.68 -14.59
CA ASN A 250 4.88 23.13 -14.32
C ASN A 250 4.15 22.74 -15.62
N LEU A 251 3.65 21.52 -15.70
CA LEU A 251 2.77 21.06 -16.77
C LEU A 251 1.30 21.07 -16.29
N GLY A 252 0.71 22.24 -16.24
CA GLY A 252 -0.72 22.37 -15.94
C GLY A 252 -1.05 22.88 -14.55
N LYS A 253 -2.18 23.55 -14.47
CA LYS A 253 -2.81 24.03 -13.23
C LYS A 253 -3.90 23.02 -12.86
N GLY A 254 -3.68 22.21 -11.84
CA GLY A 254 -4.68 21.28 -11.34
C GLY A 254 -4.46 21.01 -9.85
N ASN A 255 -5.53 20.99 -9.09
CA ASN A 255 -5.49 20.62 -7.69
C ASN A 255 -5.47 19.08 -7.60
N THR A 256 -4.29 18.47 -7.60
CA THR A 256 -4.16 17.02 -7.45
C THR A 256 -4.10 16.66 -5.97
N ALA A 257 -5.27 16.49 -5.37
CA ALA A 257 -5.39 15.96 -4.00
C ALA A 257 -5.23 14.43 -3.94
N ALA A 258 -5.12 13.75 -5.08
CA ALA A 258 -5.07 12.30 -5.18
C ALA A 258 -3.68 11.80 -5.59
N ALA A 259 -3.32 10.61 -5.13
CA ALA A 259 -2.18 9.88 -5.63
C ALA A 259 -2.47 9.41 -7.07
N VAL A 260 -1.87 10.08 -8.06
CA VAL A 260 -1.98 9.74 -9.48
C VAL A 260 -0.60 9.41 -10.03
N TYR A 261 -0.54 8.45 -10.94
CA TYR A 261 0.67 8.13 -11.72
C TYR A 261 0.56 8.80 -13.08
N PRO A 262 1.58 9.54 -13.52
CA PRO A 262 1.64 10.01 -14.89
C PRO A 262 1.67 8.81 -15.85
N ALA A 263 0.76 8.75 -16.80
CA ALA A 263 0.84 7.83 -17.92
C ALA A 263 1.70 8.46 -19.03
N ILE A 264 2.59 7.69 -19.60
CA ILE A 264 3.51 8.13 -20.63
C ILE A 264 3.24 7.26 -21.87
N ASP A 265 2.96 7.90 -23.01
CA ASP A 265 2.77 7.19 -24.27
C ASP A 265 4.10 6.70 -24.88
N ALA A 266 4.03 5.95 -25.99
CA ALA A 266 5.20 5.42 -26.68
C ALA A 266 6.13 6.52 -27.23
N GLN A 267 5.66 7.77 -27.33
CA GLN A 267 6.43 8.93 -27.75
C GLN A 267 7.06 9.70 -26.56
N GLY A 268 6.81 9.24 -25.32
CA GLY A 268 7.34 9.87 -24.10
C GLY A 268 6.60 11.15 -23.69
N LYS A 269 5.32 11.25 -24.06
CA LYS A 269 4.43 12.37 -23.70
C LYS A 269 3.40 11.97 -22.67
#